data_b34ebc8358605de5c6cd980c4bad9976
#
_entry.id   b34ebc8358605de5c6cd980c4bad9976
#
_cell.length_a   1.000
_cell.length_b   1.000
_cell.length_c   1.000
_cell.angle_alpha   90.00
_cell.angle_beta   90.00
_cell.angle_gamma   90.00
#
_symmetry.space_group_name_H-M   'P 1'
#
loop_
_entity.id
_entity.type
_entity.pdbx_description
1 polymer ?
#
loop_
_entity_poly.entity_id
_entity_poly.type
_entity_poly.pdbx_seq_one_letter_code
_entity_poly.pdbx_strand_id
1 'polypeptide(L)'
;MPEVLSESAISLTVPADKSMMLVIRLTTAGVLARARLTVDAIDDMKMAVEEACTLMISQQCPPAALCVEFLRLEDGLEIHVHSRAEQPCLCGMDPAELDVVRAILGSLADNAQIDYAEGKIRNISLTKKLKP
;
A
#
# COMPACT_ATOMS: atom_id res chain seq x y z
N MET A 1 11.45 -17.96 2.99
CA MET A 1 10.94 -16.60 2.86
C MET A 1 12.00 -15.72 2.20
N PRO A 2 11.66 -15.01 1.14
CA PRO A 2 12.67 -14.16 0.50
C PRO A 2 13.17 -13.07 1.44
N GLU A 3 14.44 -12.78 1.36
CA GLU A 3 15.02 -11.69 2.12
C GLU A 3 14.84 -10.38 1.38
N VAL A 4 14.62 -9.32 2.13
CA VAL A 4 14.60 -7.97 1.59
C VAL A 4 16.03 -7.58 1.23
N LEU A 5 16.21 -7.09 0.01
CA LEU A 5 17.49 -6.56 -0.42
C LEU A 5 17.61 -5.15 0.15
N SER A 6 18.44 -4.98 1.19
CA SER A 6 18.50 -3.73 1.95
C SER A 6 18.78 -2.50 1.09
N GLU A 7 19.55 -2.68 0.00
CA GLU A 7 19.88 -1.60 -0.93
C GLU A 7 18.70 -1.19 -1.82
N SER A 8 17.61 -2.00 -1.82
CA SER A 8 16.45 -1.78 -2.65
C SER A 8 15.25 -1.27 -1.87
N ALA A 9 15.41 -1.00 -0.59
CA ALA A 9 14.32 -0.48 0.23
C ALA A 9 14.19 1.02 0.03
N ILE A 10 12.99 1.46 -0.34
CA ILE A 10 12.66 2.88 -0.51
C ILE A 10 11.46 3.18 0.36
N SER A 11 11.50 4.31 1.06
CA SER A 11 10.45 4.69 1.98
C SER A 11 10.03 6.12 1.72
N LEU A 12 8.73 6.37 1.70
CA LEU A 12 8.15 7.71 1.55
C LEU A 12 7.18 7.94 2.69
N THR A 13 7.41 8.98 3.47
CA THR A 13 6.49 9.39 4.54
C THR A 13 5.90 10.74 4.21
N VAL A 14 4.57 10.84 4.22
CA VAL A 14 3.84 12.05 3.87
C VAL A 14 2.70 12.28 4.86
N PRO A 15 2.24 13.53 5.01
CA PRO A 15 0.99 13.77 5.74
C PRO A 15 -0.16 12.98 5.11
N ALA A 16 -1.08 12.48 5.94
CA ALA A 16 -2.23 11.72 5.46
C ALA A 16 -3.32 12.66 4.93
N ASP A 17 -3.06 13.25 3.80
CA ASP A 17 -3.89 14.26 3.16
C ASP A 17 -4.01 13.95 1.68
N LYS A 18 -5.20 14.15 1.13
CA LYS A 18 -5.47 13.92 -0.29
C LYS A 18 -4.55 14.74 -1.20
N SER A 19 -4.08 15.91 -0.74
CA SER A 19 -3.16 16.73 -1.52
C SER A 19 -1.82 16.04 -1.77
N MET A 20 -1.48 15.02 -0.98
CA MET A 20 -0.24 14.27 -1.12
C MET A 20 -0.34 13.10 -2.11
N MET A 21 -1.53 12.84 -2.65
CA MET A 21 -1.72 11.70 -3.56
C MET A 21 -0.86 11.81 -4.82
N LEU A 22 -0.62 13.02 -5.31
CA LEU A 22 0.25 13.21 -6.47
C LEU A 22 1.69 12.80 -6.16
N VAL A 23 2.18 13.17 -4.99
CA VAL A 23 3.54 12.79 -4.55
C VAL A 23 3.66 11.26 -4.46
N ILE A 24 2.66 10.63 -3.86
CA ILE A 24 2.62 9.17 -3.73
C ILE A 24 2.58 8.51 -5.11
N ARG A 25 1.74 9.02 -5.99
CA ARG A 25 1.56 8.47 -7.34
C ARG A 25 2.84 8.56 -8.16
N LEU A 26 3.50 9.71 -8.14
CA LEU A 26 4.74 9.92 -8.90
C LEU A 26 5.90 9.08 -8.33
N THR A 27 6.00 8.99 -7.02
CA THR A 27 7.01 8.16 -6.37
C THR A 27 6.81 6.69 -6.72
N THR A 28 5.56 6.23 -6.64
CA THR A 28 5.21 4.84 -6.98
C THR A 28 5.57 4.54 -8.43
N ALA A 29 5.19 5.42 -9.34
CA ALA A 29 5.51 5.26 -10.76
C ALA A 29 7.03 5.16 -10.99
N GLY A 30 7.79 6.01 -10.32
CA GLY A 30 9.24 6.00 -10.45
C GLY A 30 9.88 4.73 -9.91
N VAL A 31 9.41 4.26 -8.77
CA VAL A 31 9.92 3.01 -8.17
C VAL A 31 9.56 1.81 -9.04
N LEU A 32 8.31 1.72 -9.48
CA LEU A 32 7.84 0.58 -10.29
C LEU A 32 8.49 0.54 -11.67
N ALA A 33 8.83 1.69 -12.23
CA ALA A 33 9.51 1.76 -13.53
C ALA A 33 10.88 1.08 -13.51
N ARG A 34 11.49 0.94 -12.32
CA ARG A 34 12.78 0.29 -12.15
C ARG A 34 12.67 -1.21 -11.88
N ALA A 35 11.46 -1.69 -11.63
CA ALA A 35 11.22 -3.10 -11.35
C ALA A 35 11.02 -3.87 -12.65
N ARG A 36 11.31 -5.18 -12.62
CA ARG A 36 11.09 -6.05 -13.78
C ARG A 36 9.65 -6.54 -13.79
N LEU A 37 8.75 -5.62 -14.07
CA LEU A 37 7.32 -5.88 -14.17
C LEU A 37 6.84 -5.62 -15.59
N THR A 38 5.76 -6.29 -15.98
CA THR A 38 5.08 -5.95 -17.24
C THR A 38 4.41 -4.60 -17.10
N VAL A 39 4.07 -3.96 -18.21
CA VAL A 39 3.34 -2.69 -18.21
C VAL A 39 2.03 -2.84 -17.46
N ASP A 40 1.31 -3.93 -17.71
CA ASP A 40 0.04 -4.18 -17.03
C ASP A 40 0.23 -4.34 -15.52
N ALA A 41 1.29 -5.02 -15.10
CA ALA A 41 1.58 -5.20 -13.68
C ALA A 41 1.93 -3.86 -13.01
N ILE A 42 2.66 -3.00 -13.71
CA ILE A 42 2.97 -1.66 -13.20
C ILE A 42 1.68 -0.87 -13.00
N ASP A 43 0.80 -0.87 -13.99
CA ASP A 43 -0.48 -0.15 -13.90
C ASP A 43 -1.32 -0.69 -12.76
N ASP A 44 -1.42 -2.00 -12.62
CA ASP A 44 -2.19 -2.64 -11.54
C ASP A 44 -1.63 -2.25 -10.17
N MET A 45 -0.33 -2.27 -10.00
CA MET A 45 0.30 -1.95 -8.72
C MET A 45 0.17 -0.46 -8.39
N LYS A 46 0.22 0.41 -9.40
CA LYS A 46 -0.04 1.84 -9.18
C LYS A 46 -1.46 2.04 -8.67
N MET A 47 -2.44 1.38 -9.26
CA MET A 47 -3.83 1.44 -8.82
C MET A 47 -3.99 0.87 -7.42
N ALA A 48 -3.31 -0.23 -7.11
CA ALA A 48 -3.40 -0.85 -5.79
C ALA A 48 -2.85 0.07 -4.69
N VAL A 49 -1.71 0.71 -4.94
CA VAL A 49 -1.12 1.65 -3.97
C VAL A 49 -2.04 2.85 -3.77
N GLU A 50 -2.58 3.40 -4.86
CA GLU A 50 -3.49 4.53 -4.79
C GLU A 50 -4.75 4.18 -4.00
N GLU A 51 -5.33 3.01 -4.25
CA GLU A 51 -6.50 2.54 -3.53
C GLU A 51 -6.20 2.35 -2.04
N ALA A 52 -5.05 1.73 -1.72
CA ALA A 52 -4.64 1.52 -0.33
C ALA A 52 -4.45 2.85 0.41
N CYS A 53 -3.78 3.81 -0.21
CA CYS A 53 -3.56 5.12 0.40
C CYS A 53 -4.87 5.90 0.57
N THR A 54 -5.74 5.86 -0.42
CA THR A 54 -7.05 6.50 -0.35
C THR A 54 -7.87 5.94 0.81
N LEU A 55 -7.85 4.62 0.95
CA LEU A 55 -8.54 3.95 2.04
C LEU A 55 -8.01 4.41 3.41
N MET A 56 -6.70 4.48 3.56
CA MET A 56 -6.08 4.91 4.81
C MET A 56 -6.45 6.35 5.16
N ILE A 57 -6.43 7.23 4.17
CA ILE A 57 -6.72 8.66 4.36
C ILE A 57 -8.21 8.87 4.66
N SER A 58 -9.09 8.10 4.05
CA SER A 58 -10.54 8.29 4.17
C SER A 58 -11.16 7.59 5.36
N GLN A 59 -10.38 6.97 6.23
CA GLN A 59 -10.90 6.42 7.48
C GLN A 59 -11.50 7.53 8.34
N GLN A 60 -12.45 7.15 9.19
CA GLN A 60 -13.15 8.10 10.05
C GLN A 60 -12.19 8.81 11.01
N CYS A 61 -11.17 8.11 11.47
CA CYS A 61 -10.09 8.68 12.28
C CYS A 61 -8.78 8.49 11.51
N PRO A 62 -8.49 9.37 10.53
CA PRO A 62 -7.30 9.19 9.71
C PRO A 62 -6.02 9.37 10.52
N PRO A 63 -4.92 8.70 10.15
CA PRO A 63 -3.64 8.90 10.81
C PRO A 63 -3.08 10.28 10.50
N ALA A 64 -2.07 10.70 11.27
CA ALA A 64 -1.38 11.96 10.99
C ALA A 64 -0.51 11.86 9.74
N ALA A 65 0.08 10.69 9.51
CA ALA A 65 0.97 10.48 8.37
C ALA A 65 0.84 9.06 7.84
N LEU A 66 1.18 8.90 6.57
CA LEU A 66 1.32 7.61 5.90
C LEU A 66 2.77 7.37 5.54
N CYS A 67 3.18 6.12 5.66
CA CYS A 67 4.46 5.67 5.16
C CYS A 67 4.22 4.61 4.10
N VAL A 68 4.79 4.81 2.91
CA VAL A 68 4.75 3.84 1.83
C VAL A 68 6.15 3.30 1.66
N GLU A 69 6.32 2.00 1.88
CA GLU A 69 7.61 1.34 1.75
C GLU A 69 7.60 0.40 0.57
N PHE A 70 8.65 0.50 -0.24
CA PHE A 70 8.84 -0.36 -1.42
C PHE A 70 10.04 -1.25 -1.14
N LEU A 71 9.77 -2.56 -1.08
CA LEU A 71 10.78 -3.55 -0.73
C LEU A 71 10.98 -4.50 -1.91
N ARG A 72 12.20 -4.55 -2.44
CA ARG A 72 12.52 -5.49 -3.49
C ARG A 72 12.96 -6.80 -2.88
N LEU A 73 12.27 -7.86 -3.25
CA LEU A 73 12.58 -9.23 -2.86
C LEU A 73 13.29 -9.93 -4.02
N GLU A 74 13.86 -11.11 -3.76
CA GLU A 74 14.52 -11.88 -4.82
C GLU A 74 13.58 -12.23 -5.97
N ASP A 75 12.34 -12.56 -5.64
CA ASP A 75 11.35 -13.05 -6.59
C ASP A 75 10.18 -12.09 -6.78
N GLY A 76 10.23 -10.91 -6.21
CA GLY A 76 9.09 -10.03 -6.27
C GLY A 76 9.33 -8.64 -5.72
N LEU A 77 8.23 -7.91 -5.64
CA LEU A 77 8.17 -6.58 -5.06
C LEU A 77 7.08 -6.59 -4.00
N GLU A 78 7.39 -6.04 -2.85
CA GLU A 78 6.43 -5.90 -1.77
C GLU A 78 6.28 -4.42 -1.42
N ILE A 79 5.04 -3.98 -1.28
CA ILE A 79 4.73 -2.61 -0.92
C ILE A 79 3.90 -2.62 0.35
N HIS A 80 4.32 -1.84 1.33
CA HIS A 80 3.58 -1.65 2.57
C HIS A 80 3.10 -0.22 2.66
N VAL A 81 1.81 -0.06 2.93
CA VAL A 81 1.21 1.24 3.25
C VAL A 81 0.78 1.17 4.69
N HIS A 82 1.45 1.92 5.56
CA HIS A 82 1.12 1.90 6.97
C HIS A 82 1.00 3.30 7.56
N SER A 83 0.24 3.37 8.65
CA SER A 83 -0.07 4.63 9.29
C SER A 83 0.95 4.96 10.37
N ARG A 84 1.10 6.27 10.61
CA ARG A 84 1.93 6.78 11.69
C ARG A 84 1.14 7.77 12.51
N ALA A 85 1.47 7.87 13.80
CA ALA A 85 0.82 8.76 14.76
C ALA A 85 -0.69 8.55 14.80
N GLU A 86 -1.09 7.29 14.98
CA GLU A 86 -2.49 6.91 15.04
C GLU A 86 -3.16 7.41 16.31
N GLN A 87 -4.45 7.73 16.18
CA GLN A 87 -5.31 8.02 17.32
C GLN A 87 -6.34 6.92 17.48
N PRO A 88 -6.77 6.65 18.72
CA PRO A 88 -7.84 5.67 18.95
C PRO A 88 -9.09 6.08 18.19
N CYS A 89 -9.78 5.10 17.63
CA CYS A 89 -11.03 5.33 16.90
C CYS A 89 -12.08 4.34 17.43
N LEU A 90 -13.21 4.87 17.86
CA LEU A 90 -14.31 4.05 18.35
C LEU A 90 -15.23 3.58 17.24
N CYS A 91 -15.13 4.19 16.07
CA CYS A 91 -15.96 3.87 14.92
C CYS A 91 -15.15 3.08 13.92
N GLY A 92 -15.44 1.80 13.80
CA GLY A 92 -14.72 0.94 12.88
C GLY A 92 -15.28 0.96 11.48
N MET A 93 -14.52 0.40 10.56
CA MET A 93 -14.99 0.15 9.20
C MET A 93 -15.98 -1.01 9.23
N ASP A 94 -17.04 -0.91 8.41
CA ASP A 94 -17.97 -2.00 8.22
C ASP A 94 -17.24 -3.21 7.62
N PRO A 95 -17.39 -4.41 8.19
CA PRO A 95 -16.78 -5.61 7.61
C PRO A 95 -17.10 -5.82 6.13
N ALA A 96 -18.30 -5.43 5.68
CA ALA A 96 -18.67 -5.56 4.26
C ALA A 96 -17.82 -4.64 3.39
N GLU A 97 -17.51 -3.43 3.84
CA GLU A 97 -16.62 -2.51 3.11
C GLU A 97 -15.20 -3.07 3.04
N LEU A 98 -14.74 -3.67 4.14
CA LEU A 98 -13.42 -4.27 4.19
C LEU A 98 -13.30 -5.43 3.19
N ASP A 99 -14.34 -6.25 3.06
CA ASP A 99 -14.36 -7.35 2.10
C ASP A 99 -14.28 -6.84 0.66
N VAL A 100 -14.99 -5.75 0.35
CA VAL A 100 -14.94 -5.12 -0.98
C VAL A 100 -13.51 -4.64 -1.29
N VAL A 101 -12.89 -3.98 -0.33
CA VAL A 101 -11.52 -3.48 -0.51
C VAL A 101 -10.53 -4.65 -0.72
N ARG A 102 -10.67 -5.72 0.06
CA ARG A 102 -9.83 -6.91 -0.13
C ARG A 102 -9.98 -7.48 -1.52
N ALA A 103 -11.21 -7.52 -2.05
CA ALA A 103 -11.46 -8.02 -3.39
C ALA A 103 -10.79 -7.13 -4.45
N ILE A 104 -10.88 -5.82 -4.30
CA ILE A 104 -10.26 -4.88 -5.23
C ILE A 104 -8.73 -5.05 -5.22
N LEU A 105 -8.12 -5.02 -4.04
CA LEU A 105 -6.67 -5.15 -3.93
C LEU A 105 -6.18 -6.52 -4.40
N GLY A 106 -6.95 -7.57 -4.13
CA GLY A 106 -6.61 -8.93 -4.56
C GLY A 106 -6.70 -9.12 -6.07
N SER A 107 -7.45 -8.27 -6.76
CA SER A 107 -7.52 -8.32 -8.23
C SER A 107 -6.34 -7.60 -8.89
N LEU A 108 -5.64 -6.73 -8.15
CA LEU A 108 -4.56 -5.90 -8.68
C LEU A 108 -3.17 -6.43 -8.31
N ALA A 109 -3.02 -7.02 -7.14
CA ALA A 109 -1.76 -7.58 -6.67
C ALA A 109 -1.84 -9.11 -6.64
N ASP A 110 -0.69 -9.79 -6.63
CA ASP A 110 -0.67 -11.24 -6.49
C ASP A 110 -1.10 -11.67 -5.09
N ASN A 111 -0.80 -10.83 -4.10
CA ASN A 111 -1.26 -11.05 -2.74
C ASN A 111 -1.48 -9.68 -2.08
N ALA A 112 -2.55 -9.57 -1.31
CA ALA A 112 -2.87 -8.36 -0.56
C ALA A 112 -3.31 -8.76 0.83
N GLN A 113 -2.72 -8.14 1.86
CA GLN A 113 -3.08 -8.38 3.24
C GLN A 113 -3.39 -7.06 3.92
N ILE A 114 -4.46 -7.05 4.71
CA ILE A 114 -4.89 -5.88 5.44
C ILE A 114 -4.80 -6.18 6.92
N ASP A 115 -4.00 -5.42 7.64
CA ASP A 115 -3.90 -5.51 9.08
C ASP A 115 -4.96 -4.59 9.69
N TYR A 116 -6.06 -5.19 10.09
CA TYR A 116 -7.20 -4.51 10.66
C TYR A 116 -7.35 -4.89 12.12
N ALA A 117 -7.30 -3.92 13.01
CA ALA A 117 -7.45 -4.14 14.44
C ALA A 117 -8.07 -2.92 15.10
N GLU A 118 -8.91 -3.16 16.09
CA GLU A 118 -9.54 -2.11 16.90
C GLU A 118 -10.29 -1.08 16.06
N GLY A 119 -10.98 -1.54 15.01
CA GLY A 119 -11.74 -0.68 14.13
C GLY A 119 -10.92 0.11 13.13
N LYS A 120 -9.62 -0.15 13.03
CA LYS A 120 -8.70 0.61 12.19
C LYS A 120 -7.85 -0.26 11.30
N ILE A 121 -7.57 0.24 10.10
CA ILE A 121 -6.57 -0.35 9.22
C ILE A 121 -5.24 0.34 9.53
N ARG A 122 -4.23 -0.46 9.89
CA ARG A 122 -2.91 0.06 10.26
C ARG A 122 -1.85 -0.18 9.20
N ASN A 123 -2.00 -1.27 8.45
CA ASN A 123 -1.04 -1.65 7.42
C ASN A 123 -1.74 -2.40 6.31
N ILE A 124 -1.35 -2.10 5.07
CA ILE A 124 -1.78 -2.85 3.89
C ILE A 124 -0.52 -3.30 3.19
N SER A 125 -0.39 -4.62 2.99
CA SER A 125 0.75 -5.22 2.31
C SER A 125 0.32 -5.73 0.95
N LEU A 126 1.05 -5.33 -0.08
CA LEU A 126 0.80 -5.72 -1.47
C LEU A 126 2.05 -6.41 -2.01
N THR A 127 1.87 -7.55 -2.65
CA THR A 127 3.00 -8.31 -3.22
C THR A 127 2.74 -8.56 -4.70
N LYS A 128 3.78 -8.37 -5.51
CA LYS A 128 3.75 -8.67 -6.93
C LYS A 128 5.02 -9.42 -7.31
N LYS A 129 4.86 -10.55 -8.00
CA LYS A 129 5.99 -11.34 -8.46
C LYS A 129 6.66 -10.65 -9.66
N LEU A 130 7.97 -10.69 -9.67
CA LEU A 130 8.73 -10.17 -10.80
C LEU A 130 8.57 -11.10 -12.00
N LYS A 131 8.74 -10.51 -13.18
CA LYS A 131 8.76 -11.26 -14.43
C LYS A 131 9.97 -12.20 -14.42
N PRO A 132 9.78 -13.49 -14.75
CA PRO A 132 10.89 -14.46 -14.83
C PRO A 132 11.94 -14.07 -15.86
#